data_01b4d1d24171b9e96141e72232ddb484
#
_entry.id   01b4d1d24171b9e96141e72232ddb484
#
_cell.length_a   1.000
_cell.length_b   1.000
_cell.length_c   1.000
_cell.angle_alpha   90.00
_cell.angle_beta   90.00
_cell.angle_gamma   90.00
#
_symmetry.space_group_name_H-M   'P 1'
#
loop_
_entity.id
_entity.type
_entity.pdbx_description
1 polymer ?
#
loop_
_entity_poly.entity_id
_entity_poly.type
_entity_poly.pdbx_seq_one_letter_code
_entity_poly.pdbx_strand_id
1 'polypeptide(L)'
;NLDKPWEWEYVALNPNLTCEFLRNNLDKRWEYYSISQNSYMTWDIVKDNPDLPWNRWGLSKNPNITWNIIQSNPDIHWDWMAISSHPCITWDIIQDNLDKDWYWEYMIYNPNITLNMLKTVDINLNRWKMCENPTITMDDIINNLDIRWNFHIISCKEFTKHKTDFLIEEYHKHLMVFRIQYRWKNARV
;
A
#
# COMPACT_ATOMS: atom_id res chain seq x y z
N ASN A 1 -32.95 15.63 -6.16
CA ASN A 1 -33.55 14.38 -5.65
C ASN A 1 -32.81 13.87 -4.41
N LEU A 2 -32.66 14.73 -3.39
CA LEU A 2 -32.00 14.39 -2.12
C LEU A 2 -32.87 13.51 -1.21
N ASP A 3 -34.14 13.31 -1.58
CA ASP A 3 -35.11 12.46 -0.84
C ASP A 3 -34.95 10.96 -1.13
N LYS A 4 -34.03 10.58 -2.02
CA LYS A 4 -33.72 9.18 -2.24
C LYS A 4 -32.78 8.68 -1.12
N PRO A 5 -32.83 7.39 -0.73
CA PRO A 5 -31.93 6.80 0.24
C PRO A 5 -30.53 6.66 -0.37
N TRP A 6 -29.79 7.77 -0.44
CA TRP A 6 -28.40 7.75 -0.87
C TRP A 6 -27.53 7.02 0.17
N GLU A 7 -26.70 6.14 -0.29
CA GLU A 7 -25.61 5.58 0.51
C GLU A 7 -24.44 6.57 0.47
N TRP A 8 -24.38 7.44 1.47
CA TRP A 8 -23.43 8.57 1.54
C TRP A 8 -21.98 8.15 1.53
N GLU A 9 -21.69 6.92 1.91
CA GLU A 9 -20.39 6.30 1.78
C GLU A 9 -19.93 6.24 0.32
N TYR A 10 -20.80 5.78 -0.59
CA TYR A 10 -20.48 5.74 -2.02
C TYR A 10 -20.48 7.13 -2.67
N VAL A 11 -21.31 8.04 -2.19
CA VAL A 11 -21.28 9.44 -2.64
C VAL A 11 -19.94 10.08 -2.29
N ALA A 12 -19.38 9.76 -1.12
CA ALA A 12 -18.06 10.24 -0.68
C ALA A 12 -16.91 9.78 -1.59
N LEU A 13 -17.05 8.65 -2.29
CA LEU A 13 -16.08 8.12 -3.24
C LEU A 13 -16.23 8.68 -4.66
N ASN A 14 -17.31 9.44 -4.92
CA ASN A 14 -17.56 9.99 -6.25
C ASN A 14 -16.45 11.02 -6.62
N PRO A 15 -15.73 10.85 -7.75
CA PRO A 15 -14.70 11.76 -8.17
C PRO A 15 -15.21 13.17 -8.54
N ASN A 16 -16.53 13.35 -8.70
CA ASN A 16 -17.16 14.64 -8.96
C ASN A 16 -17.74 15.28 -7.68
N LEU A 17 -17.41 14.76 -6.50
CA LEU A 17 -17.85 15.35 -5.24
C LEU A 17 -17.15 16.70 -5.04
N THR A 18 -17.94 17.77 -4.93
CA THR A 18 -17.41 19.12 -4.67
C THR A 18 -17.52 19.49 -3.19
N CYS A 19 -16.64 20.38 -2.73
CA CYS A 19 -16.69 20.89 -1.38
C CYS A 19 -17.99 21.68 -1.11
N GLU A 20 -18.49 22.38 -2.11
CA GLU A 20 -19.77 23.08 -2.06
C GLU A 20 -20.93 22.10 -1.80
N PHE A 21 -20.96 20.98 -2.52
CA PHE A 21 -21.98 19.94 -2.30
C PHE A 21 -21.86 19.35 -0.88
N LEU A 22 -20.65 19.09 -0.41
CA LEU A 22 -20.41 18.62 0.94
C LEU A 22 -20.95 19.60 1.99
N ARG A 23 -20.60 20.89 1.87
CA ARG A 23 -21.05 21.95 2.81
C ARG A 23 -22.56 22.13 2.85
N ASN A 24 -23.21 22.00 1.68
CA ASN A 24 -24.66 22.12 1.58
C ASN A 24 -25.41 20.89 2.13
N ASN A 25 -24.70 19.84 2.53
CA ASN A 25 -25.26 18.58 3.00
C ASN A 25 -24.56 18.05 4.28
N LEU A 26 -24.10 18.93 5.17
CA LEU A 26 -23.39 18.54 6.41
C LEU A 26 -24.28 17.76 7.40
N ASP A 27 -25.59 17.82 7.24
CA ASP A 27 -26.57 17.06 8.03
C ASP A 27 -26.61 15.57 7.65
N LYS A 28 -25.95 15.17 6.58
CA LYS A 28 -25.88 13.79 6.11
C LYS A 28 -24.77 13.00 6.83
N ARG A 29 -24.91 11.67 6.85
CA ARG A 29 -23.93 10.76 7.44
C ARG A 29 -22.75 10.55 6.49
N TRP A 30 -21.86 11.53 6.41
CA TRP A 30 -20.67 11.42 5.60
C TRP A 30 -19.64 10.46 6.19
N GLU A 31 -19.01 9.66 5.32
CA GLU A 31 -17.81 8.90 5.65
C GLU A 31 -16.56 9.76 5.38
N TYR A 32 -16.09 10.48 6.40
CA TYR A 32 -14.98 11.43 6.26
C TYR A 32 -13.64 10.77 5.90
N TYR A 33 -13.48 9.47 6.16
CA TYR A 33 -12.36 8.71 5.65
C TYR A 33 -12.35 8.72 4.12
N SER A 34 -13.46 8.35 3.49
CA SER A 34 -13.63 8.33 2.04
C SER A 34 -13.52 9.72 1.40
N ILE A 35 -14.10 10.75 2.05
CA ILE A 35 -13.97 12.13 1.59
C ILE A 35 -12.50 12.58 1.60
N SER A 36 -11.80 12.33 2.70
CA SER A 36 -10.42 12.80 2.86
C SER A 36 -9.44 12.17 1.86
N GLN A 37 -9.66 10.93 1.42
CA GLN A 37 -8.85 10.28 0.38
C GLN A 37 -9.33 10.53 -1.05
N ASN A 38 -10.47 11.23 -1.23
CA ASN A 38 -11.02 11.50 -2.55
C ASN A 38 -10.09 12.42 -3.34
N SER A 39 -9.79 12.05 -4.58
CA SER A 39 -8.87 12.79 -5.47
C SER A 39 -9.32 14.21 -5.82
N TYR A 40 -10.60 14.54 -5.66
CA TYR A 40 -11.11 15.90 -5.83
C TYR A 40 -10.76 16.81 -4.64
N MET A 41 -10.53 16.26 -3.45
CA MET A 41 -10.15 17.01 -2.26
C MET A 41 -8.66 17.33 -2.32
N THR A 42 -8.33 18.45 -2.98
CA THR A 42 -6.95 18.97 -3.05
C THR A 42 -6.51 19.53 -1.71
N TRP A 43 -5.19 19.71 -1.54
CA TRP A 43 -4.65 20.31 -0.32
C TRP A 43 -5.17 21.72 -0.07
N ASP A 44 -5.39 22.53 -1.12
CA ASP A 44 -5.98 23.87 -0.98
C ASP A 44 -7.41 23.80 -0.45
N ILE A 45 -8.22 22.87 -0.93
CA ILE A 45 -9.56 22.63 -0.38
C ILE A 45 -9.50 22.28 1.10
N VAL A 46 -8.56 21.43 1.51
CA VAL A 46 -8.39 21.04 2.92
C VAL A 46 -8.02 22.23 3.79
N LYS A 47 -7.06 23.06 3.35
CA LYS A 47 -6.64 24.28 4.07
C LYS A 47 -7.76 25.31 4.18
N ASP A 48 -8.55 25.50 3.12
CA ASP A 48 -9.64 26.46 3.08
C ASP A 48 -10.87 26.00 3.88
N ASN A 49 -10.87 24.75 4.37
CA ASN A 49 -11.98 24.16 5.11
C ASN A 49 -11.50 23.44 6.40
N PRO A 50 -10.77 24.12 7.31
CA PRO A 50 -10.18 23.49 8.49
C PRO A 50 -11.22 23.04 9.52
N ASP A 51 -12.44 23.54 9.40
CA ASP A 51 -13.60 23.22 10.25
C ASP A 51 -14.24 21.87 9.90
N LEU A 52 -13.92 21.30 8.75
CA LEU A 52 -14.41 19.96 8.39
C LEU A 52 -13.61 18.88 9.13
N PRO A 53 -14.26 17.80 9.57
CA PRO A 53 -13.60 16.75 10.34
C PRO A 53 -12.79 15.80 9.44
N TRP A 54 -11.73 16.33 8.82
CA TRP A 54 -10.84 15.56 7.97
C TRP A 54 -10.27 14.33 8.69
N ASN A 55 -10.33 13.20 8.04
CA ASN A 55 -9.76 11.98 8.56
C ASN A 55 -8.26 11.90 8.25
N ARG A 56 -7.44 11.77 9.28
CA ARG A 56 -5.96 11.77 9.17
C ARG A 56 -5.42 10.68 8.24
N TRP A 57 -5.92 9.45 8.38
CA TRP A 57 -5.54 8.34 7.51
C TRP A 57 -5.94 8.60 6.06
N GLY A 58 -7.19 9.06 5.85
CA GLY A 58 -7.70 9.41 4.52
C GLY A 58 -6.88 10.52 3.85
N LEU A 59 -6.53 11.60 4.58
CA LEU A 59 -5.66 12.65 4.05
C LEU A 59 -4.28 12.10 3.66
N SER A 60 -3.68 11.28 4.53
CA SER A 60 -2.38 10.68 4.28
C SER A 60 -2.36 9.69 3.11
N LYS A 61 -3.53 9.24 2.65
CA LYS A 61 -3.73 8.41 1.45
C LYS A 61 -4.20 9.19 0.23
N ASN A 62 -4.50 10.48 0.38
CA ASN A 62 -5.04 11.27 -0.71
C ASN A 62 -3.99 11.46 -1.82
N PRO A 63 -4.29 11.14 -3.09
CA PRO A 63 -3.32 11.19 -4.18
C PRO A 63 -2.78 12.62 -4.49
N ASN A 64 -3.46 13.67 -4.01
CA ASN A 64 -2.99 15.05 -4.15
C ASN A 64 -1.97 15.46 -3.07
N ILE A 65 -1.75 14.63 -2.05
CA ILE A 65 -0.73 14.89 -1.03
C ILE A 65 0.63 14.55 -1.61
N THR A 66 1.55 15.50 -1.51
CA THR A 66 2.93 15.38 -1.96
C THR A 66 3.89 15.42 -0.77
N TRP A 67 5.13 14.99 -0.97
CA TRP A 67 6.17 15.10 0.06
C TRP A 67 6.36 16.54 0.54
N ASN A 68 6.33 17.52 -0.38
CA ASN A 68 6.43 18.94 -0.01
C ASN A 68 5.29 19.41 0.90
N ILE A 69 4.06 18.92 0.67
CA ILE A 69 2.93 19.25 1.54
C ILE A 69 3.17 18.67 2.94
N ILE A 70 3.63 17.43 3.03
CA ILE A 70 3.92 16.76 4.32
C ILE A 70 4.99 17.54 5.08
N GLN A 71 6.11 17.89 4.44
CA GLN A 71 7.21 18.64 5.06
C GLN A 71 6.81 20.06 5.49
N SER A 72 5.99 20.73 4.67
CA SER A 72 5.57 22.12 4.94
C SER A 72 4.48 22.23 6.00
N ASN A 73 3.91 21.12 6.44
CA ASN A 73 2.81 21.09 7.41
C ASN A 73 3.10 20.08 8.54
N PRO A 74 4.17 20.31 9.33
CA PRO A 74 4.58 19.36 10.39
C PRO A 74 3.56 19.29 11.55
N ASP A 75 2.73 20.31 11.73
CA ASP A 75 1.69 20.35 12.75
C ASP A 75 0.50 19.43 12.43
N ILE A 76 0.39 19.00 11.19
CA ILE A 76 -0.58 17.97 10.80
C ILE A 76 -0.07 16.62 11.29
N HIS A 77 -0.89 15.95 12.09
CA HIS A 77 -0.58 14.58 12.53
C HIS A 77 -0.76 13.58 11.40
N TRP A 78 0.18 13.58 10.44
CA TRP A 78 0.18 12.63 9.32
C TRP A 78 0.22 11.18 9.83
N ASP A 79 -0.46 10.30 9.11
CA ASP A 79 -0.40 8.87 9.39
C ASP A 79 0.76 8.23 8.63
N TRP A 80 1.83 7.89 9.35
CA TRP A 80 3.06 7.36 8.75
C TRP A 80 2.91 5.96 8.15
N MET A 81 1.93 5.16 8.59
CA MET A 81 1.62 3.90 7.90
C MET A 81 1.08 4.18 6.49
N ALA A 82 0.15 5.13 6.37
CA ALA A 82 -0.40 5.55 5.10
C ALA A 82 0.67 6.21 4.21
N ILE A 83 1.47 7.13 4.78
CA ILE A 83 2.57 7.82 4.08
C ILE A 83 3.60 6.82 3.56
N SER A 84 4.02 5.82 4.34
CA SER A 84 5.02 4.83 3.92
C SER A 84 4.61 4.07 2.64
N SER A 85 3.32 3.86 2.44
CA SER A 85 2.78 3.20 1.24
C SER A 85 2.40 4.16 0.11
N HIS A 86 2.55 5.49 0.33
CA HIS A 86 2.04 6.49 -0.59
C HIS A 86 2.93 6.63 -1.83
N PRO A 87 2.36 6.76 -3.06
CA PRO A 87 3.14 6.88 -4.29
C PRO A 87 4.03 8.14 -4.39
N CYS A 88 3.79 9.18 -3.58
CA CYS A 88 4.67 10.35 -3.57
C CYS A 88 6.00 10.11 -2.84
N ILE A 89 6.14 8.99 -2.12
CA ILE A 89 7.34 8.63 -1.39
C ILE A 89 8.25 7.78 -2.27
N THR A 90 9.44 8.30 -2.55
CA THR A 90 10.50 7.61 -3.30
C THR A 90 11.57 7.08 -2.36
N TRP A 91 12.45 6.22 -2.89
CA TRP A 91 13.57 5.70 -2.11
C TRP A 91 14.52 6.80 -1.63
N ASP A 92 14.80 7.82 -2.46
CA ASP A 92 15.66 8.94 -2.11
C ASP A 92 15.06 9.75 -0.94
N ILE A 93 13.74 9.99 -0.97
CA ILE A 93 13.04 10.65 0.14
C ILE A 93 13.23 9.86 1.45
N ILE A 94 13.13 8.54 1.39
CA ILE A 94 13.31 7.69 2.58
C ILE A 94 14.76 7.79 3.10
N GLN A 95 15.75 7.68 2.20
CA GLN A 95 17.17 7.75 2.57
C GLN A 95 17.55 9.10 3.17
N ASP A 96 17.00 10.19 2.63
CA ASP A 96 17.28 11.55 3.13
C ASP A 96 16.52 11.88 4.42
N ASN A 97 15.60 11.01 4.86
CA ASN A 97 14.71 11.26 6.01
C ASN A 97 14.55 10.02 6.90
N LEU A 98 15.66 9.35 7.23
CA LEU A 98 15.66 8.14 8.06
C LEU A 98 15.22 8.39 9.52
N ASP A 99 15.16 9.66 9.94
CA ASP A 99 14.66 10.10 11.24
C ASP A 99 13.13 10.06 11.38
N LYS A 100 12.41 9.84 10.30
CA LYS A 100 10.96 9.77 10.30
C LYS A 100 10.45 8.38 10.71
N ASP A 101 9.21 8.35 11.22
CA ASP A 101 8.54 7.14 11.70
C ASP A 101 8.07 6.23 10.55
N TRP A 102 8.99 5.83 9.68
CA TRP A 102 8.67 4.96 8.55
C TRP A 102 8.16 3.59 9.01
N TYR A 103 7.02 3.17 8.45
CA TYR A 103 6.47 1.83 8.66
C TYR A 103 6.89 0.89 7.53
N TRP A 104 8.00 0.19 7.74
CA TRP A 104 8.60 -0.69 6.74
C TRP A 104 7.67 -1.79 6.24
N GLU A 105 6.78 -2.30 7.09
CA GLU A 105 5.77 -3.28 6.69
C GLU A 105 4.77 -2.72 5.67
N TYR A 106 4.56 -1.40 5.66
CA TYR A 106 3.68 -0.71 4.71
C TYR A 106 4.43 -0.25 3.45
N MET A 107 5.75 -0.11 3.50
CA MET A 107 6.55 0.21 2.32
C MET A 107 6.49 -0.86 1.23
N ILE A 108 6.16 -2.10 1.57
CA ILE A 108 5.93 -3.15 0.58
C ILE A 108 4.76 -2.83 -0.37
N TYR A 109 3.84 -1.96 0.01
CA TYR A 109 2.72 -1.53 -0.84
C TYR A 109 3.05 -0.29 -1.67
N ASN A 110 4.22 0.32 -1.47
CA ASN A 110 4.63 1.50 -2.20
C ASN A 110 5.15 1.10 -3.60
N PRO A 111 4.57 1.69 -4.69
CA PRO A 111 4.95 1.34 -6.06
C PRO A 111 6.36 1.81 -6.47
N ASN A 112 7.01 2.67 -5.67
CA ASN A 112 8.37 3.15 -5.94
C ASN A 112 9.44 2.34 -5.19
N ILE A 113 9.05 1.38 -4.36
CA ILE A 113 9.98 0.59 -3.55
C ILE A 113 10.12 -0.80 -4.13
N THR A 114 11.34 -1.13 -4.56
CA THR A 114 11.67 -2.42 -5.18
C THR A 114 12.22 -3.44 -4.17
N LEU A 115 12.23 -4.72 -4.55
CA LEU A 115 12.85 -5.78 -3.74
C LEU A 115 14.32 -5.47 -3.42
N ASN A 116 15.07 -4.96 -4.40
CA ASN A 116 16.48 -4.66 -4.21
C ASN A 116 16.70 -3.54 -3.18
N MET A 117 15.87 -2.51 -3.18
CA MET A 117 15.90 -1.45 -2.18
C MET A 117 15.61 -2.01 -0.78
N LEU A 118 14.57 -2.84 -0.64
CA LEU A 118 14.22 -3.47 0.63
C LEU A 118 15.31 -4.39 1.17
N LYS A 119 16.12 -4.99 0.31
CA LYS A 119 17.26 -5.83 0.72
C LYS A 119 18.44 -5.03 1.29
N THR A 120 18.56 -3.75 0.96
CA THR A 120 19.66 -2.90 1.45
C THR A 120 19.48 -2.46 2.89
N VAL A 121 18.26 -2.58 3.41
CA VAL A 121 17.95 -2.23 4.81
C VAL A 121 17.95 -3.50 5.66
N ASP A 122 18.72 -3.46 6.76
CA ASP A 122 18.79 -4.56 7.73
C ASP A 122 17.54 -4.54 8.63
N ILE A 123 16.39 -4.86 8.02
CA ILE A 123 15.11 -4.86 8.71
C ILE A 123 14.57 -6.29 8.67
N ASN A 124 14.07 -6.72 9.79
CA ASN A 124 13.36 -8.01 9.90
C ASN A 124 11.98 -7.92 9.22
N LEU A 125 12.00 -7.64 7.90
CA LEU A 125 10.77 -7.62 7.11
C LEU A 125 10.18 -9.02 7.04
N ASN A 126 8.86 -9.07 7.16
CA ASN A 126 8.13 -10.29 6.85
C ASN A 126 8.24 -10.58 5.35
N ARG A 127 9.30 -11.33 4.97
CA ARG A 127 9.63 -11.65 3.58
C ARG A 127 8.48 -12.32 2.84
N TRP A 128 7.57 -12.96 3.55
CA TRP A 128 6.37 -13.57 2.98
C TRP A 128 5.39 -12.53 2.41
N LYS A 129 5.28 -11.35 3.06
CA LYS A 129 4.48 -10.23 2.57
C LYS A 129 5.09 -9.50 1.37
N MET A 130 6.39 -9.67 1.09
CA MET A 130 7.03 -9.06 -0.09
C MET A 130 6.34 -9.43 -1.40
N CYS A 131 5.66 -10.57 -1.46
CA CYS A 131 4.84 -10.96 -2.61
C CYS A 131 3.73 -9.95 -2.96
N GLU A 132 3.30 -9.13 -1.99
CA GLU A 132 2.24 -8.15 -2.18
C GLU A 132 2.75 -6.85 -2.83
N ASN A 133 4.08 -6.64 -2.85
CA ASN A 133 4.66 -5.45 -3.47
C ASN A 133 4.32 -5.40 -4.97
N PRO A 134 3.78 -4.28 -5.47
CA PRO A 134 3.35 -4.15 -6.87
C PRO A 134 4.52 -4.19 -7.87
N THR A 135 5.76 -3.89 -7.43
CA THR A 135 6.95 -3.85 -8.30
C THR A 135 7.63 -5.21 -8.46
N ILE A 136 7.23 -6.22 -7.67
CA ILE A 136 7.83 -7.56 -7.77
C ILE A 136 7.58 -8.15 -9.14
N THR A 137 8.68 -8.44 -9.81
CA THR A 137 8.70 -9.07 -11.13
C THR A 137 8.95 -10.58 -11.02
N MET A 138 8.71 -11.30 -12.12
CA MET A 138 9.07 -12.70 -12.21
C MET A 138 10.58 -12.92 -12.04
N ASP A 139 11.39 -12.01 -12.59
CA ASP A 139 12.85 -12.10 -12.49
C ASP A 139 13.33 -11.92 -11.03
N ASP A 140 12.63 -11.07 -10.24
CA ASP A 140 12.89 -10.96 -8.79
C ASP A 140 12.64 -12.28 -8.09
N ILE A 141 11.59 -13.00 -8.46
CA ILE A 141 11.24 -14.28 -7.84
C ILE A 141 12.27 -15.36 -8.23
N ILE A 142 12.58 -15.48 -9.52
CA ILE A 142 13.51 -16.47 -10.05
C ILE A 142 14.92 -16.28 -9.46
N ASN A 143 15.38 -15.04 -9.35
CA ASN A 143 16.71 -14.72 -8.84
C ASN A 143 16.82 -14.74 -7.32
N ASN A 144 15.72 -15.01 -6.59
CA ASN A 144 15.65 -14.98 -5.13
C ASN A 144 14.83 -16.12 -4.56
N LEU A 145 15.10 -17.35 -5.01
CA LEU A 145 14.39 -18.55 -4.55
C LEU A 145 14.68 -18.94 -3.09
N ASP A 146 15.68 -18.32 -2.46
CA ASP A 146 15.95 -18.40 -1.03
C ASP A 146 14.91 -17.67 -0.17
N ILE A 147 14.17 -16.72 -0.75
CA ILE A 147 13.04 -16.06 -0.11
C ILE A 147 11.87 -17.04 -0.04
N ARG A 148 11.24 -17.10 1.13
CA ARG A 148 10.00 -17.88 1.30
C ARG A 148 8.83 -17.14 0.65
N TRP A 149 8.69 -17.30 -0.66
CA TRP A 149 7.62 -16.67 -1.42
C TRP A 149 6.24 -17.26 -1.07
N ASN A 150 5.23 -16.39 -1.01
CA ASN A 150 3.83 -16.82 -0.99
C ASN A 150 3.34 -17.10 -2.40
N PHE A 151 3.47 -18.35 -2.85
CA PHE A 151 3.08 -18.73 -4.20
C PHE A 151 1.59 -18.60 -4.48
N HIS A 152 0.73 -18.58 -3.48
CA HIS A 152 -0.69 -18.29 -3.67
C HIS A 152 -0.89 -16.85 -4.14
N ILE A 153 -0.24 -15.87 -3.50
CA ILE A 153 -0.30 -14.45 -3.90
C ILE A 153 0.39 -14.26 -5.25
N ILE A 154 1.55 -14.88 -5.45
CA ILE A 154 2.30 -14.79 -6.72
C ILE A 154 1.46 -15.33 -7.89
N SER A 155 0.74 -16.42 -7.72
CA SER A 155 -0.09 -17.00 -8.78
C SER A 155 -1.26 -16.11 -9.23
N CYS A 156 -1.64 -15.13 -8.37
CA CYS A 156 -2.66 -14.15 -8.70
C CYS A 156 -2.09 -12.95 -9.50
N LYS A 157 -0.76 -12.82 -9.63
CA LYS A 157 -0.14 -11.75 -10.41
C LYS A 157 -0.16 -12.11 -11.90
N GLU A 158 -0.40 -11.09 -12.74
CA GLU A 158 -0.34 -11.24 -14.19
C GLU A 158 1.11 -11.35 -14.67
N PHE A 159 1.56 -12.59 -14.92
CA PHE A 159 2.84 -12.87 -15.54
C PHE A 159 2.65 -13.46 -16.94
N THR A 160 3.68 -13.42 -17.80
CA THR A 160 3.64 -14.13 -19.07
C THR A 160 3.56 -15.64 -18.83
N LYS A 161 2.80 -16.37 -19.68
CA LYS A 161 2.56 -17.81 -19.54
C LYS A 161 3.86 -18.60 -19.30
N HIS A 162 4.90 -18.31 -20.09
CA HIS A 162 6.20 -19.01 -19.98
C HIS A 162 6.84 -18.84 -18.58
N LYS A 163 6.80 -17.63 -18.03
CA LYS A 163 7.33 -17.35 -16.68
C LYS A 163 6.49 -18.03 -15.60
N THR A 164 5.18 -18.15 -15.82
CA THR A 164 4.27 -18.86 -14.90
C THR A 164 4.55 -20.37 -14.88
N ASP A 165 4.77 -20.98 -16.03
CA ASP A 165 5.08 -22.41 -16.13
C ASP A 165 6.39 -22.76 -15.41
N PHE A 166 7.42 -21.91 -15.53
CA PHE A 166 8.68 -22.04 -14.77
C PHE A 166 8.45 -21.98 -13.25
N LEU A 167 7.63 -21.04 -12.77
CA LEU A 167 7.32 -20.95 -11.32
C LEU A 167 6.62 -22.19 -10.81
N ILE A 168 5.67 -22.73 -11.56
CA ILE A 168 4.95 -23.94 -11.18
C ILE A 168 5.94 -25.11 -11.05
N GLU A 169 6.88 -25.23 -11.97
CA GLU A 169 7.92 -26.26 -11.93
C GLU A 169 8.83 -26.11 -10.72
N GLU A 170 9.35 -24.90 -10.45
CA GLU A 170 10.20 -24.63 -9.29
C GLU A 170 9.45 -24.81 -7.96
N TYR A 171 8.19 -24.40 -7.87
CA TYR A 171 7.34 -24.65 -6.71
C TYR A 171 7.18 -26.15 -6.42
N HIS A 172 6.96 -26.96 -7.46
CA HIS A 172 6.88 -28.41 -7.29
C HIS A 172 8.20 -29.02 -6.82
N LYS A 173 9.35 -28.53 -7.33
CA LYS A 173 10.68 -28.96 -6.86
C LYS A 173 10.87 -28.63 -5.37
N HIS A 174 10.55 -27.42 -4.95
CA HIS A 174 10.62 -27.02 -3.53
C HIS A 174 9.69 -27.82 -2.63
N LEU A 175 8.47 -28.10 -3.06
CA LEU A 175 7.54 -28.96 -2.30
C LEU A 175 8.08 -30.38 -2.15
N MET A 176 8.70 -30.92 -3.20
CA MET A 176 9.32 -32.25 -3.13
C MET A 176 10.49 -32.29 -2.14
N VAL A 177 11.37 -31.29 -2.17
CA VAL A 177 12.48 -31.16 -1.22
C VAL A 177 11.96 -31.05 0.21
N PHE A 178 10.93 -30.23 0.45
CA PHE A 178 10.32 -30.05 1.76
C PHE A 178 9.67 -31.36 2.27
N ARG A 179 8.97 -32.10 1.38
CA ARG A 179 8.38 -33.42 1.70
C ARG A 179 9.44 -34.46 2.02
N ILE A 180 10.56 -34.45 1.30
CA ILE A 180 11.69 -35.35 1.57
C ILE A 180 12.33 -35.00 2.91
N GLN A 181 12.62 -33.73 3.19
CA GLN A 181 13.19 -33.31 4.47
C GLN A 181 12.27 -33.59 5.65
N TYR A 182 10.95 -33.40 5.50
CA TYR A 182 9.96 -33.74 6.52
C TYR A 182 9.90 -35.23 6.79
N ARG A 183 9.93 -36.07 5.75
CA ARG A 183 9.98 -37.53 5.90
C ARG A 183 11.27 -37.98 6.58
N TRP A 184 12.41 -37.43 6.25
CA TRP A 184 13.70 -37.74 6.85
C TRP A 184 13.77 -37.35 8.34
N LYS A 185 13.22 -36.20 8.72
CA LYS A 185 13.14 -35.81 10.13
C LYS A 185 12.26 -36.74 10.97
N ASN A 186 11.16 -37.22 10.40
CA ASN A 186 10.21 -38.06 11.12
C ASN A 186 10.50 -39.56 11.02
N ALA A 187 11.45 -39.99 10.20
CA ALA A 187 11.92 -41.39 10.12
C ALA A 187 13.09 -41.69 11.05
N ARG A 188 13.53 -40.73 11.89
CA ARG A 188 14.60 -40.86 12.88
C ARG A 188 14.08 -40.86 14.32
N VAL A 189 12.82 -41.25 14.54
CA VAL A 189 12.23 -41.53 15.88
C VAL A 189 12.00 -43.01 16.00
#